data_f6b5435903341647a4b06e62a05c2458
#
_entry.id   f6b5435903341647a4b06e62a05c2458
#
_cell.length_a   1.000
_cell.length_b   1.000
_cell.length_c   1.000
_cell.angle_alpha   90.00
_cell.angle_beta   90.00
_cell.angle_gamma   90.00
#
_symmetry.space_group_name_H-M   'P 1'
#
loop_
_entity.id
_entity.type
_entity.pdbx_description
1 polymer ?
#
loop_
_entity_poly.entity_id
_entity_poly.type
_entity_poly.pdbx_seq_one_letter_code
_entity_poly.pdbx_strand_id
1 'polypeptide(L)'
;MEVPLKVFQSVAKNLSFTKASQELFVSQPAITKHIQELESTYQARLFDRQGSKISLTEAGKLLLEHCGRILEDYKRLEYEMHLLHNEYTGELRLGASTTIAQYVLPPLLASFIKKFPQVNLSLMNGNSREIEAALQEHRIDLGLVEGVFRLPNLKYTTFLEDELVAVTRTGSKLQVGEEITPEELLHIPLVLRERGSGTLDVFEKALQQHNIKLSSLQVLMYLGSTESIKLFLEHTDCMGIVSIRSITRELYAGQLRVIEIKDMVMLRDFSFAQPQGQESGLSQVFMQFAAHHNHKL
;
A
#
# COMPACT_ATOMS: atom_id res chain seq x y z
N MET A 1 20.35 16.34 12.22
CA MET A 1 18.96 16.89 12.30
C MET A 1 17.89 15.85 11.88
N GLU A 2 18.20 14.96 10.95
CA GLU A 2 17.26 13.94 10.45
C GLU A 2 16.77 12.97 11.54
N VAL A 3 17.68 12.38 12.33
CA VAL A 3 17.32 11.42 13.39
C VAL A 3 16.39 12.02 14.45
N PRO A 4 16.66 13.20 15.04
CA PRO A 4 15.72 13.85 15.94
C PRO A 4 14.32 14.08 15.35
N LEU A 5 14.22 14.46 14.06
CA LEU A 5 12.94 14.66 13.39
C LEU A 5 12.18 13.33 13.18
N LYS A 6 12.86 12.24 12.81
CA LYS A 6 12.25 10.89 12.74
C LYS A 6 11.71 10.45 14.10
N VAL A 7 12.49 10.70 15.16
CA VAL A 7 12.07 10.40 16.53
C VAL A 7 10.85 11.23 16.92
N PHE A 8 10.87 12.53 16.64
CA PHE A 8 9.72 13.40 16.91
C PHE A 8 8.45 12.93 16.19
N GLN A 9 8.55 12.62 14.90
CA GLN A 9 7.41 12.13 14.10
C GLN A 9 6.81 10.84 14.68
N SER A 10 7.66 9.88 15.08
CA SER A 10 7.20 8.64 15.71
C SER A 10 6.51 8.88 17.06
N VAL A 11 7.09 9.74 17.92
CA VAL A 11 6.45 10.10 19.20
C VAL A 11 5.12 10.83 18.98
N ALA A 12 5.05 11.74 18.01
CA ALA A 12 3.84 12.49 17.68
C ALA A 12 2.71 11.59 17.15
N LYS A 13 3.06 10.61 16.30
CA LYS A 13 2.12 9.62 15.75
C LYS A 13 1.57 8.69 16.83
N ASN A 14 2.42 8.21 17.73
CA ASN A 14 2.05 7.24 18.75
C ASN A 14 1.53 7.89 20.05
N LEU A 15 1.75 9.18 20.25
CA LEU A 15 1.58 9.90 21.53
C LEU A 15 2.17 9.13 22.72
N SER A 16 3.32 8.46 22.48
CA SER A 16 3.97 7.57 23.45
C SER A 16 5.47 7.43 23.16
N PHE A 17 6.30 7.77 24.12
CA PHE A 17 7.75 7.59 24.05
C PHE A 17 8.13 6.10 24.03
N THR A 18 7.40 5.26 24.77
CA THR A 18 7.65 3.81 24.82
C THR A 18 7.31 3.14 23.47
N LYS A 19 6.16 3.47 22.89
CA LYS A 19 5.80 2.92 21.56
C LYS A 19 6.78 3.39 20.47
N ALA A 20 7.18 4.66 20.50
CA ALA A 20 8.18 5.19 19.58
C ALA A 20 9.54 4.49 19.73
N SER A 21 9.97 4.17 20.95
CA SER A 21 11.21 3.42 21.19
C SER A 21 11.14 2.01 20.62
N GLN A 22 10.01 1.35 20.71
CA GLN A 22 9.78 0.04 20.10
C GLN A 22 9.76 0.11 18.57
N GLU A 23 9.04 1.10 18.01
CA GLU A 23 8.94 1.31 16.56
C GLU A 23 10.32 1.58 15.92
N LEU A 24 11.15 2.39 16.59
CA LEU A 24 12.46 2.81 16.08
C LEU A 24 13.62 1.93 16.53
N PHE A 25 13.36 0.87 17.32
CA PHE A 25 14.38 -0.04 17.87
C PHE A 25 15.50 0.68 18.64
N VAL A 26 15.16 1.75 19.38
CA VAL A 26 16.11 2.50 20.22
C VAL A 26 15.59 2.56 21.66
N SER A 27 16.50 2.86 22.61
CA SER A 27 16.12 2.98 24.01
C SER A 27 15.23 4.22 24.27
N GLN A 28 14.30 4.14 25.22
CA GLN A 28 13.48 5.29 25.61
C GLN A 28 14.29 6.52 26.05
N PRO A 29 15.42 6.41 26.79
CA PRO A 29 16.30 7.55 27.05
C PRO A 29 16.85 8.23 25.78
N ALA A 30 17.16 7.45 24.73
CA ALA A 30 17.61 8.01 23.44
C ALA A 30 16.49 8.82 22.77
N ILE A 31 15.25 8.31 22.78
CA ILE A 31 14.06 9.05 22.30
C ILE A 31 13.94 10.38 23.07
N THR A 32 14.03 10.33 24.40
CA THR A 32 13.91 11.53 25.24
C THR A 32 15.01 12.56 24.92
N LYS A 33 16.24 12.10 24.74
CA LYS A 33 17.37 12.96 24.37
C LYS A 33 17.14 13.68 23.04
N HIS A 34 16.69 12.96 22.00
CA HIS A 34 16.41 13.57 20.71
C HIS A 34 15.27 14.58 20.73
N ILE A 35 14.21 14.34 21.54
CA ILE A 35 13.15 15.33 21.73
C ILE A 35 13.69 16.57 22.43
N GLN A 36 14.47 16.42 23.50
CA GLN A 36 15.09 17.54 24.20
C GLN A 36 16.05 18.35 23.30
N GLU A 37 16.76 17.69 22.40
CA GLU A 37 17.62 18.34 21.40
C GLU A 37 16.80 19.24 20.47
N LEU A 38 15.65 18.77 19.98
CA LEU A 38 14.75 19.58 19.16
C LEU A 38 14.11 20.73 19.95
N GLU A 39 13.64 20.46 21.17
CA GLU A 39 13.07 21.49 22.06
C GLU A 39 14.10 22.59 22.39
N SER A 40 15.35 22.22 22.59
CA SER A 40 16.46 23.15 22.78
C SER A 40 16.76 23.95 21.51
N THR A 41 16.77 23.29 20.33
CA THR A 41 17.02 23.93 19.05
C THR A 41 15.98 24.99 18.72
N TYR A 42 14.71 24.67 18.96
CA TYR A 42 13.59 25.57 18.66
C TYR A 42 13.16 26.45 19.86
N GLN A 43 13.82 26.31 21.02
CA GLN A 43 13.51 27.00 22.26
C GLN A 43 12.02 26.92 22.65
N ALA A 44 11.40 25.81 22.35
CA ALA A 44 9.97 25.55 22.56
C ALA A 44 9.73 24.10 22.99
N ARG A 45 8.78 23.90 23.90
CA ARG A 45 8.30 22.52 24.19
C ARG A 45 7.45 22.02 23.04
N LEU A 46 7.69 20.79 22.63
CA LEU A 46 6.96 20.13 21.54
C LEU A 46 5.84 19.23 22.06
N PHE A 47 5.99 18.73 23.29
CA PHE A 47 5.01 17.89 23.94
C PHE A 47 4.64 18.42 25.33
N ASP A 48 3.34 18.39 25.64
CA ASP A 48 2.80 18.55 26.98
C ASP A 48 2.60 17.18 27.63
N ARG A 49 2.99 17.09 28.91
CA ARG A 49 2.82 15.89 29.73
C ARG A 49 1.85 16.19 30.86
N GLN A 50 0.67 15.61 30.82
CA GLN A 50 -0.32 15.68 31.89
C GLN A 50 -0.49 14.27 32.51
N GLY A 51 0.28 14.00 33.57
CA GLY A 51 0.35 12.65 34.14
C GLY A 51 0.88 11.63 33.16
N SER A 52 0.07 10.63 32.82
CA SER A 52 0.40 9.58 31.84
C SER A 52 0.04 9.94 30.39
N LYS A 53 -0.66 11.05 30.16
CA LYS A 53 -1.08 11.47 28.82
C LYS A 53 -0.06 12.43 28.21
N ILE A 54 0.21 12.24 26.92
CA ILE A 54 1.08 13.08 26.11
C ILE A 54 0.25 13.69 25.00
N SER A 55 0.40 14.99 24.78
CA SER A 55 -0.21 15.73 23.69
C SER A 55 0.79 16.66 23.03
N LEU A 56 0.53 17.05 21.79
CA LEU A 56 1.34 18.06 21.10
C LEU A 56 1.01 19.46 21.60
N THR A 57 2.04 20.29 21.82
CA THR A 57 1.89 21.73 21.98
C THR A 57 1.59 22.39 20.62
N GLU A 58 1.28 23.68 20.58
CA GLU A 58 1.17 24.43 19.30
C GLU A 58 2.47 24.39 18.50
N ALA A 59 3.63 24.50 19.15
CA ALA A 59 4.93 24.32 18.50
C ALA A 59 5.11 22.89 17.96
N GLY A 60 4.65 21.88 18.71
CA GLY A 60 4.67 20.48 18.26
C GLY A 60 3.78 20.25 17.04
N LYS A 61 2.59 20.83 16.98
CA LYS A 61 1.68 20.74 15.82
C LYS A 61 2.32 21.39 14.58
N LEU A 62 2.89 22.59 14.73
CA LEU A 62 3.60 23.28 13.66
C LEU A 62 4.77 22.45 13.14
N LEU A 63 5.59 21.90 14.04
CA LEU A 63 6.71 21.05 13.63
C LEU A 63 6.22 19.78 12.93
N LEU A 64 5.12 19.16 13.36
CA LEU A 64 4.56 17.96 12.72
C LEU A 64 4.09 18.23 11.29
N GLU A 65 3.46 19.38 11.05
CA GLU A 65 3.05 19.81 9.71
C GLU A 65 4.24 19.90 8.73
N HIS A 66 5.39 20.40 9.20
CA HIS A 66 6.58 20.54 8.35
C HIS A 66 7.47 19.30 8.34
N CYS A 67 7.44 18.49 9.38
CA CYS A 67 8.36 17.38 9.60
C CYS A 67 8.33 16.34 8.46
N GLY A 68 7.15 16.02 7.96
CA GLY A 68 6.98 15.07 6.84
C GLY A 68 7.73 15.55 5.60
N ARG A 69 7.53 16.80 5.18
CA ARG A 69 8.19 17.40 4.02
C ARG A 69 9.71 17.46 4.17
N ILE A 70 10.20 17.88 5.33
CA ILE A 70 11.65 17.95 5.59
C ILE A 70 12.27 16.55 5.50
N LEU A 71 11.66 15.52 6.05
CA LEU A 71 12.16 14.15 5.99
C LEU A 71 12.12 13.58 4.56
N GLU A 72 11.11 13.93 3.77
CA GLU A 72 11.07 13.59 2.34
C GLU A 72 12.17 14.28 1.55
N ASP A 73 12.40 15.58 1.76
CA ASP A 73 13.47 16.31 1.11
C ASP A 73 14.85 15.77 1.48
N TYR A 74 15.07 15.32 2.73
CA TYR A 74 16.31 14.61 3.11
C TYR A 74 16.50 13.31 2.34
N LYS A 75 15.46 12.49 2.25
CA LYS A 75 15.51 11.24 1.46
C LYS A 75 15.78 11.51 -0.02
N ARG A 76 15.17 12.57 -0.54
CA ARG A 76 15.39 13.01 -1.91
C ARG A 76 16.83 13.45 -2.15
N LEU A 77 17.39 14.26 -1.24
CA LEU A 77 18.78 14.68 -1.31
C LEU A 77 19.75 13.49 -1.29
N GLU A 78 19.57 12.55 -0.35
CA GLU A 78 20.37 11.33 -0.29
C GLU A 78 20.29 10.53 -1.61
N TYR A 79 19.09 10.35 -2.13
CA TYR A 79 18.88 9.68 -3.41
C TYR A 79 19.59 10.40 -4.57
N GLU A 80 19.43 11.73 -4.69
CA GLU A 80 20.08 12.54 -5.74
C GLU A 80 21.61 12.53 -5.60
N MET A 81 22.14 12.57 -4.37
CA MET A 81 23.58 12.46 -4.10
C MET A 81 24.15 11.09 -4.46
N HIS A 82 23.41 10.01 -4.15
CA HIS A 82 23.80 8.67 -4.57
C HIS A 82 23.78 8.50 -6.10
N LEU A 83 22.85 9.17 -6.79
CA LEU A 83 22.82 9.15 -8.25
C LEU A 83 24.04 9.80 -8.90
N LEU A 84 24.67 10.79 -8.24
CA LEU A 84 25.86 11.46 -8.76
C LEU A 84 27.11 10.57 -8.73
N HIS A 85 27.12 9.56 -7.86
CA HIS A 85 28.33 8.76 -7.57
C HIS A 85 28.25 7.30 -8.00
N ASN A 86 27.07 6.78 -8.39
CA ASN A 86 26.89 5.36 -8.67
C ASN A 86 26.29 5.11 -10.05
N GLU A 87 27.06 4.44 -10.91
CA GLU A 87 26.53 3.73 -12.06
C GLU A 87 25.88 2.45 -11.55
N TYR A 88 24.55 2.48 -11.35
CA TYR A 88 23.82 1.31 -10.94
C TYR A 88 23.78 0.28 -12.07
N THR A 89 24.39 -0.87 -11.82
CA THR A 89 24.44 -2.01 -12.74
C THR A 89 24.00 -3.27 -12.03
N GLY A 90 23.53 -4.26 -12.77
CA GLY A 90 23.15 -5.56 -12.23
C GLY A 90 21.71 -5.97 -12.55
N GLU A 91 21.23 -6.99 -11.86
CA GLU A 91 19.88 -7.51 -12.03
C GLU A 91 19.02 -7.16 -10.81
N LEU A 92 17.77 -6.74 -11.06
CA LEU A 92 16.73 -6.56 -10.06
C LEU A 92 15.51 -7.40 -10.43
N ARG A 93 15.25 -8.43 -9.64
CA ARG A 93 14.10 -9.33 -9.79
C ARG A 93 12.95 -8.82 -8.93
N LEU A 94 11.96 -8.24 -9.58
CA LEU A 94 10.74 -7.76 -8.94
C LEU A 94 9.67 -8.85 -8.95
N GLY A 95 8.82 -8.86 -7.94
CA GLY A 95 7.55 -9.57 -7.95
C GLY A 95 6.43 -8.64 -7.60
N ALA A 96 5.28 -8.78 -8.25
CA ALA A 96 4.14 -7.93 -7.91
C ALA A 96 2.81 -8.69 -8.01
N SER A 97 1.89 -8.32 -7.11
CA SER A 97 0.51 -8.77 -7.21
C SER A 97 -0.11 -8.34 -8.53
N THR A 98 -1.10 -9.08 -8.99
CA THR A 98 -1.70 -8.90 -10.32
C THR A 98 -2.16 -7.45 -10.56
N THR A 99 -2.84 -6.83 -9.59
CA THR A 99 -3.29 -5.44 -9.71
C THR A 99 -2.13 -4.47 -9.86
N ILE A 100 -1.11 -4.61 -9.02
CA ILE A 100 0.06 -3.73 -9.02
C ILE A 100 0.86 -3.92 -10.32
N ALA A 101 1.09 -5.18 -10.74
CA ALA A 101 1.84 -5.51 -11.94
C ALA A 101 1.20 -4.96 -13.23
N GLN A 102 -0.13 -4.95 -13.29
CA GLN A 102 -0.86 -4.58 -14.51
C GLN A 102 -1.19 -3.09 -14.58
N TYR A 103 -1.51 -2.44 -13.46
CA TYR A 103 -2.08 -1.09 -13.48
C TYR A 103 -1.19 -0.01 -12.85
N VAL A 104 -0.21 -0.41 -12.03
CA VAL A 104 0.65 0.54 -11.30
C VAL A 104 2.08 0.54 -11.82
N LEU A 105 2.68 -0.65 -11.97
CA LEU A 105 4.10 -0.76 -12.30
C LEU A 105 4.49 -0.37 -13.73
N PRO A 106 3.72 -0.61 -14.80
CA PRO A 106 4.22 -0.41 -16.16
C PRO A 106 4.79 0.98 -16.43
N PRO A 107 4.12 2.11 -16.11
CA PRO A 107 4.70 3.44 -16.33
C PRO A 107 5.92 3.71 -15.45
N LEU A 108 5.95 3.15 -14.23
CA LEU A 108 7.06 3.27 -13.30
C LEU A 108 8.29 2.52 -13.81
N LEU A 109 8.12 1.28 -14.27
CA LEU A 109 9.19 0.46 -14.84
C LEU A 109 9.78 1.09 -16.10
N ALA A 110 8.93 1.60 -16.99
CA ALA A 110 9.38 2.30 -18.19
C ALA A 110 10.26 3.52 -17.86
N SER A 111 9.87 4.28 -16.83
CA SER A 111 10.62 5.42 -16.35
C SER A 111 11.93 5.02 -15.65
N PHE A 112 11.90 3.90 -14.89
CA PHE A 112 13.08 3.37 -14.21
C PHE A 112 14.14 2.89 -15.19
N ILE A 113 13.76 2.07 -16.18
CA ILE A 113 14.68 1.58 -17.22
C ILE A 113 15.32 2.74 -17.99
N LYS A 114 14.54 3.79 -18.30
CA LYS A 114 15.08 4.99 -18.96
C LYS A 114 16.12 5.71 -18.12
N LYS A 115 15.96 5.72 -16.79
CA LYS A 115 16.87 6.38 -15.85
C LYS A 115 18.10 5.52 -15.51
N PHE A 116 17.92 4.19 -15.46
CA PHE A 116 18.96 3.22 -15.09
C PHE A 116 19.15 2.15 -16.19
N PRO A 117 19.70 2.54 -17.36
CA PRO A 117 19.74 1.65 -18.54
C PRO A 117 20.65 0.43 -18.38
N GLN A 118 21.53 0.43 -17.38
CA GLN A 118 22.44 -0.69 -17.10
C GLN A 118 21.87 -1.69 -16.06
N VAL A 119 20.65 -1.44 -15.55
CA VAL A 119 19.95 -2.36 -14.63
C VAL A 119 19.03 -3.26 -15.44
N ASN A 120 19.25 -4.55 -15.35
CA ASN A 120 18.36 -5.55 -15.92
C ASN A 120 17.18 -5.79 -14.98
N LEU A 121 15.96 -5.54 -15.46
CA LEU A 121 14.74 -5.78 -14.69
C LEU A 121 14.04 -7.05 -15.15
N SER A 122 13.59 -7.85 -14.18
CA SER A 122 12.60 -8.90 -14.41
C SER A 122 11.40 -8.70 -13.49
N LEU A 123 10.22 -9.06 -13.93
CA LEU A 123 8.97 -8.94 -13.16
C LEU A 123 8.22 -10.27 -13.14
N MET A 124 8.10 -10.85 -11.96
CA MET A 124 7.20 -11.98 -11.68
C MET A 124 5.81 -11.45 -11.34
N ASN A 125 4.78 -11.96 -11.99
CA ASN A 125 3.38 -11.67 -11.66
C ASN A 125 2.75 -12.89 -10.96
N GLY A 126 2.00 -12.63 -9.89
CA GLY A 126 1.28 -13.64 -9.13
C GLY A 126 0.27 -12.99 -8.18
N ASN A 127 -0.34 -13.75 -7.29
CA ASN A 127 -1.10 -13.16 -6.19
C ASN A 127 -0.17 -12.80 -5.01
N SER A 128 -0.69 -12.08 -4.01
CA SER A 128 0.14 -11.60 -2.90
C SER A 128 0.88 -12.72 -2.17
N ARG A 129 0.23 -13.88 -1.95
CA ARG A 129 0.88 -15.04 -1.30
C ARG A 129 1.98 -15.66 -2.14
N GLU A 130 1.80 -15.75 -3.45
CA GLU A 130 2.82 -16.27 -4.37
C GLU A 130 4.05 -15.35 -4.42
N ILE A 131 3.83 -14.03 -4.37
CA ILE A 131 4.92 -13.05 -4.32
C ILE A 131 5.66 -13.12 -2.98
N GLU A 132 4.95 -13.23 -1.87
CA GLU A 132 5.57 -13.39 -0.54
C GLU A 132 6.36 -14.71 -0.44
N ALA A 133 5.84 -15.80 -0.99
CA ALA A 133 6.56 -17.07 -1.07
C ALA A 133 7.83 -16.95 -1.94
N ALA A 134 7.74 -16.27 -3.09
CA ALA A 134 8.90 -16.05 -3.96
C ALA A 134 10.00 -15.20 -3.30
N LEU A 135 9.64 -14.26 -2.42
CA LEU A 135 10.60 -13.53 -1.58
C LEU A 135 11.31 -14.45 -0.59
N GLN A 136 10.55 -15.30 0.12
CA GLN A 136 11.12 -16.26 1.08
C GLN A 136 12.04 -17.28 0.42
N GLU A 137 11.73 -17.67 -0.81
CA GLU A 137 12.53 -18.59 -1.64
C GLU A 137 13.69 -17.90 -2.40
N HIS A 138 13.90 -16.59 -2.18
CA HIS A 138 14.92 -15.78 -2.89
C HIS A 138 14.82 -15.81 -4.42
N ARG A 139 13.63 -16.09 -4.96
CA ARG A 139 13.39 -16.02 -6.41
C ARG A 139 13.26 -14.59 -6.92
N ILE A 140 12.89 -13.68 -6.05
CA ILE A 140 12.79 -12.23 -6.30
C ILE A 140 13.50 -11.46 -5.18
N ASP A 141 13.90 -10.23 -5.46
CA ASP A 141 14.65 -9.37 -4.56
C ASP A 141 13.74 -8.35 -3.85
N LEU A 142 12.64 -7.98 -4.47
CA LEU A 142 11.65 -7.04 -3.95
C LEU A 142 10.25 -7.45 -4.41
N GLY A 143 9.31 -7.53 -3.47
CA GLY A 143 7.91 -7.78 -3.72
C GLY A 143 7.07 -6.49 -3.62
N LEU A 144 6.01 -6.41 -4.40
CA LEU A 144 4.95 -5.42 -4.26
C LEU A 144 3.64 -6.17 -4.09
N VAL A 145 3.05 -6.04 -2.92
CA VAL A 145 1.87 -6.82 -2.51
C VAL A 145 0.77 -5.93 -1.95
N GLU A 146 -0.42 -6.49 -1.94
CA GLU A 146 -1.63 -5.88 -1.41
C GLU A 146 -2.30 -6.84 -0.42
N GLY A 147 -3.16 -6.31 0.44
CA GLY A 147 -3.91 -7.13 1.38
C GLY A 147 -3.61 -6.79 2.83
N VAL A 148 -4.25 -7.51 3.72
CA VAL A 148 -4.25 -7.24 5.17
C VAL A 148 -3.31 -8.15 5.95
N PHE A 149 -2.91 -9.28 5.38
CA PHE A 149 -1.98 -10.21 6.01
C PHE A 149 -0.55 -9.72 5.86
N ARG A 150 0.25 -9.95 6.91
CA ARG A 150 1.66 -9.59 6.96
C ARG A 150 2.44 -10.75 7.55
N LEU A 151 3.43 -11.26 6.81
CA LEU A 151 4.32 -12.30 7.30
C LEU A 151 5.36 -11.70 8.26
N PRO A 152 5.62 -12.31 9.42
CA PRO A 152 6.49 -11.73 10.47
C PRO A 152 7.96 -11.61 10.06
N ASN A 153 8.41 -12.36 9.07
CA ASN A 153 9.78 -12.36 8.56
C ASN A 153 9.99 -11.41 7.37
N LEU A 154 8.96 -10.72 6.92
CA LEU A 154 9.05 -9.69 5.88
C LEU A 154 8.81 -8.31 6.47
N LYS A 155 9.54 -7.32 5.94
CA LYS A 155 9.31 -5.90 6.20
C LYS A 155 8.41 -5.34 5.11
N TYR A 156 7.38 -4.62 5.50
CA TYR A 156 6.44 -3.96 4.59
C TYR A 156 6.56 -2.44 4.71
N THR A 157 6.61 -1.79 3.56
CA THR A 157 6.64 -0.31 3.48
C THR A 157 5.50 0.12 2.56
N THR A 158 4.56 0.88 3.07
CA THR A 158 3.43 1.40 2.28
C THR A 158 3.95 2.27 1.14
N PHE A 159 3.39 2.05 -0.05
CA PHE A 159 3.78 2.71 -1.28
C PHE A 159 2.66 3.59 -1.82
N LEU A 160 1.43 3.05 -1.88
CA LEU A 160 0.29 3.70 -2.50
C LEU A 160 -1.00 3.19 -1.85
N GLU A 161 -1.99 4.05 -1.71
CA GLU A 161 -3.34 3.65 -1.29
C GLU A 161 -4.19 3.24 -2.50
N ASP A 162 -5.08 2.28 -2.30
CA ASP A 162 -6.02 1.76 -3.29
C ASP A 162 -7.37 1.46 -2.65
N GLU A 163 -8.41 1.50 -3.48
CA GLU A 163 -9.78 1.21 -3.07
C GLU A 163 -10.35 0.07 -3.92
N LEU A 164 -11.03 -0.86 -3.28
CA LEU A 164 -11.83 -1.87 -3.97
C LEU A 164 -13.26 -1.40 -4.09
N VAL A 165 -13.83 -1.64 -5.25
CA VAL A 165 -15.22 -1.29 -5.57
C VAL A 165 -15.95 -2.50 -6.13
N ALA A 166 -17.25 -2.56 -5.87
CA ALA A 166 -18.13 -3.52 -6.52
C ALA A 166 -18.52 -2.98 -7.90
N VAL A 167 -18.46 -3.82 -8.92
CA VAL A 167 -18.74 -3.42 -10.30
C VAL A 167 -19.61 -4.45 -11.01
N THR A 168 -20.42 -3.97 -11.94
CA THR A 168 -21.18 -4.80 -12.89
C THR A 168 -21.14 -4.14 -14.27
N ARG A 169 -21.45 -4.91 -15.33
CA ARG A 169 -21.57 -4.33 -16.68
C ARG A 169 -22.73 -3.35 -16.78
N THR A 170 -22.55 -2.32 -17.56
CA THR A 170 -23.64 -1.40 -17.92
C THR A 170 -24.71 -2.19 -18.72
N GLY A 171 -25.98 -2.02 -18.37
CA GLY A 171 -27.07 -2.79 -18.97
C GLY A 171 -27.19 -4.25 -18.45
N SER A 172 -26.53 -4.57 -17.32
CA SER A 172 -26.78 -5.83 -16.60
C SER A 172 -28.26 -5.96 -16.21
N LYS A 173 -28.78 -7.18 -16.27
CA LYS A 173 -30.14 -7.51 -15.82
C LYS A 173 -30.24 -7.67 -14.30
N LEU A 174 -29.15 -7.47 -13.57
CA LEU A 174 -29.19 -7.40 -12.12
C LEU A 174 -30.12 -6.25 -11.69
N GLN A 175 -31.09 -6.59 -10.86
CA GLN A 175 -32.01 -5.60 -10.30
C GLN A 175 -31.36 -4.91 -9.08
N VAL A 176 -30.26 -4.19 -9.33
CA VAL A 176 -29.51 -3.45 -8.31
C VAL A 176 -29.42 -1.99 -8.69
N GLY A 177 -29.64 -1.11 -7.71
CA GLY A 177 -29.49 0.33 -7.85
C GLY A 177 -28.02 0.77 -8.01
N GLU A 178 -27.78 2.04 -7.72
CA GLU A 178 -26.41 2.58 -7.60
C GLU A 178 -25.79 2.24 -6.24
N GLU A 179 -26.62 2.00 -5.22
CA GLU A 179 -26.24 1.59 -3.88
C GLU A 179 -27.02 0.33 -3.48
N ILE A 180 -26.36 -0.56 -2.75
CA ILE A 180 -26.93 -1.77 -2.12
C ILE A 180 -26.53 -1.84 -0.65
N THR A 181 -27.29 -2.57 0.15
CA THR A 181 -26.91 -2.92 1.51
C THR A 181 -25.96 -4.13 1.53
N PRO A 182 -25.16 -4.33 2.61
CA PRO A 182 -24.34 -5.54 2.74
C PRO A 182 -25.14 -6.85 2.69
N GLU A 183 -26.38 -6.85 3.20
CA GLU A 183 -27.26 -8.02 3.20
C GLU A 183 -27.73 -8.39 1.78
N GLU A 184 -27.90 -7.42 0.90
CA GLU A 184 -28.29 -7.67 -0.50
C GLU A 184 -27.21 -8.43 -1.26
N LEU A 185 -25.92 -8.35 -0.85
CA LEU A 185 -24.84 -9.16 -1.41
C LEU A 185 -25.11 -10.67 -1.34
N LEU A 186 -25.89 -11.13 -0.35
CA LEU A 186 -26.23 -12.55 -0.20
C LEU A 186 -27.04 -13.09 -1.37
N HIS A 187 -27.71 -12.22 -2.12
CA HIS A 187 -28.63 -12.56 -3.22
C HIS A 187 -28.08 -12.20 -4.60
N ILE A 188 -26.91 -11.59 -4.67
CA ILE A 188 -26.28 -11.17 -5.92
C ILE A 188 -25.23 -12.19 -6.33
N PRO A 189 -25.27 -12.71 -7.57
CA PRO A 189 -24.21 -13.58 -8.06
C PRO A 189 -22.89 -12.80 -8.20
N LEU A 190 -21.80 -13.37 -7.68
CA LEU A 190 -20.49 -12.74 -7.61
C LEU A 190 -19.44 -13.52 -8.38
N VAL A 191 -18.52 -12.80 -9.02
CA VAL A 191 -17.23 -13.30 -9.49
C VAL A 191 -16.12 -12.65 -8.66
N LEU A 192 -15.26 -13.45 -8.08
CA LEU A 192 -14.25 -12.98 -7.12
C LEU A 192 -12.85 -13.40 -7.54
N ARG A 193 -11.85 -12.79 -6.93
CA ARG A 193 -10.45 -13.22 -7.04
C ARG A 193 -10.24 -14.52 -6.25
N GLU A 194 -9.23 -15.23 -6.69
CA GLU A 194 -8.79 -16.49 -6.10
C GLU A 194 -8.27 -16.33 -4.66
N ARG A 195 -8.17 -17.43 -3.93
CA ARG A 195 -7.56 -17.47 -2.60
C ARG A 195 -6.07 -17.14 -2.67
N GLY A 196 -5.61 -16.31 -1.72
CA GLY A 196 -4.24 -15.77 -1.70
C GLY A 196 -4.12 -14.40 -2.39
N SER A 197 -5.18 -13.93 -3.04
CA SER A 197 -5.28 -12.57 -3.57
C SER A 197 -5.59 -11.59 -2.44
N GLY A 198 -4.82 -10.49 -2.37
CA GLY A 198 -5.10 -9.40 -1.43
C GLY A 198 -6.47 -8.74 -1.65
N THR A 199 -7.01 -8.78 -2.87
CA THR A 199 -8.38 -8.31 -3.16
C THR A 199 -9.42 -9.13 -2.41
N LEU A 200 -9.31 -10.46 -2.46
CA LEU A 200 -10.24 -11.33 -1.73
C LEU A 200 -10.10 -11.17 -0.22
N ASP A 201 -8.87 -11.06 0.28
CA ASP A 201 -8.60 -10.92 1.71
C ASP A 201 -9.20 -9.60 2.28
N VAL A 202 -9.10 -8.50 1.54
CA VAL A 202 -9.70 -7.20 1.92
C VAL A 202 -11.23 -7.27 1.88
N PHE A 203 -11.80 -7.86 0.84
CA PHE A 203 -13.25 -8.05 0.75
C PHE A 203 -13.78 -8.94 1.88
N GLU A 204 -13.12 -10.06 2.17
CA GLU A 204 -13.51 -10.96 3.26
C GLU A 204 -13.44 -10.25 4.62
N LYS A 205 -12.43 -9.40 4.85
CA LYS A 205 -12.34 -8.57 6.06
C LYS A 205 -13.51 -7.57 6.15
N ALA A 206 -13.87 -6.92 5.05
CA ALA A 206 -15.00 -6.00 5.02
C ALA A 206 -16.33 -6.72 5.31
N LEU A 207 -16.55 -7.89 4.73
CA LEU A 207 -17.72 -8.73 5.04
C LEU A 207 -17.81 -9.10 6.52
N GLN A 208 -16.69 -9.45 7.16
CA GLN A 208 -16.63 -9.78 8.58
C GLN A 208 -17.06 -8.63 9.48
N GLN A 209 -16.79 -7.38 9.10
CA GLN A 209 -17.25 -6.19 9.85
C GLN A 209 -18.79 -6.07 9.85
N HIS A 210 -19.45 -6.62 8.83
CA HIS A 210 -20.91 -6.68 8.72
C HIS A 210 -21.49 -8.05 9.13
N ASN A 211 -20.70 -8.89 9.80
CA ASN A 211 -21.10 -10.26 10.23
C ASN A 211 -21.51 -11.19 9.08
N ILE A 212 -21.05 -10.93 7.87
CA ILE A 212 -21.29 -11.75 6.68
C ILE A 212 -20.10 -12.69 6.46
N LYS A 213 -20.38 -13.97 6.21
CA LYS A 213 -19.35 -14.95 5.86
C LYS A 213 -19.22 -15.04 4.34
N LEU A 214 -18.00 -15.13 3.83
CA LEU A 214 -17.75 -15.35 2.40
C LEU A 214 -18.48 -16.59 1.86
N SER A 215 -18.61 -17.64 2.68
CA SER A 215 -19.31 -18.86 2.34
C SER A 215 -20.84 -18.73 2.19
N SER A 216 -21.43 -17.63 2.64
CA SER A 216 -22.87 -17.38 2.47
C SER A 216 -23.20 -16.60 1.18
N LEU A 217 -22.19 -16.14 0.45
CA LEU A 217 -22.37 -15.43 -0.81
C LEU A 217 -22.59 -16.39 -1.99
N GLN A 218 -23.28 -15.93 -3.01
CA GLN A 218 -23.49 -16.67 -4.27
C GLN A 218 -22.30 -16.46 -5.21
N VAL A 219 -21.17 -17.12 -4.94
CA VAL A 219 -19.97 -17.01 -5.76
C VAL A 219 -20.08 -17.97 -6.96
N LEU A 220 -20.16 -17.40 -8.16
CA LEU A 220 -20.20 -18.16 -9.42
C LEU A 220 -18.84 -18.78 -9.74
N MET A 221 -17.78 -18.00 -9.58
CA MET A 221 -16.43 -18.40 -9.97
C MET A 221 -15.37 -17.58 -9.24
N TYR A 222 -14.19 -18.18 -9.03
CA TYR A 222 -12.97 -17.51 -8.62
C TYR A 222 -12.02 -17.43 -9.80
N LEU A 223 -11.50 -16.23 -10.10
CA LEU A 223 -10.61 -15.96 -11.22
C LEU A 223 -9.26 -15.42 -10.76
N GLY A 224 -8.18 -15.86 -11.40
CA GLY A 224 -6.80 -15.55 -11.03
C GLY A 224 -6.32 -14.14 -11.43
N SER A 225 -7.14 -13.32 -12.10
CA SER A 225 -6.76 -11.95 -12.45
C SER A 225 -7.95 -11.01 -12.55
N THR A 226 -7.69 -9.72 -12.35
CA THR A 226 -8.69 -8.65 -12.50
C THR A 226 -9.18 -8.54 -13.95
N GLU A 227 -8.29 -8.71 -14.94
CA GLU A 227 -8.68 -8.71 -16.36
C GLU A 227 -9.67 -9.84 -16.68
N SER A 228 -9.43 -11.04 -16.14
CA SER A 228 -10.37 -12.15 -16.31
C SER A 228 -11.75 -11.85 -15.69
N ILE A 229 -11.80 -11.16 -14.55
CA ILE A 229 -13.06 -10.72 -13.94
C ILE A 229 -13.76 -9.71 -14.86
N LYS A 230 -13.07 -8.69 -15.36
CA LYS A 230 -13.65 -7.67 -16.24
C LYS A 230 -14.26 -8.31 -17.50
N LEU A 231 -13.49 -9.17 -18.18
CA LEU A 231 -13.98 -9.90 -19.36
C LEU A 231 -15.16 -10.84 -19.04
N PHE A 232 -15.17 -11.47 -17.88
CA PHE A 232 -16.29 -12.30 -17.46
C PHE A 232 -17.56 -11.47 -17.22
N LEU A 233 -17.43 -10.28 -16.64
CA LEU A 233 -18.54 -9.35 -16.41
C LEU A 233 -19.19 -8.88 -17.72
N GLU A 234 -18.43 -8.76 -18.82
CA GLU A 234 -19.00 -8.39 -20.12
C GLU A 234 -20.05 -9.38 -20.63
N HIS A 235 -19.93 -10.65 -20.22
CA HIS A 235 -20.76 -11.75 -20.71
C HIS A 235 -21.75 -12.32 -19.68
N THR A 236 -21.74 -11.79 -18.45
CA THR A 236 -22.51 -12.38 -17.34
C THR A 236 -23.19 -11.30 -16.51
N ASP A 237 -24.45 -11.55 -16.11
CA ASP A 237 -25.17 -10.71 -15.17
C ASP A 237 -24.76 -11.07 -13.74
N CYS A 238 -23.62 -10.55 -13.31
CA CYS A 238 -23.07 -10.72 -11.96
C CYS A 238 -22.30 -9.47 -11.53
N MET A 239 -21.81 -9.49 -10.31
CA MET A 239 -21.00 -8.40 -9.75
C MET A 239 -19.58 -8.90 -9.44
N GLY A 240 -18.58 -8.06 -9.63
CA GLY A 240 -17.20 -8.34 -9.29
C GLY A 240 -16.66 -7.33 -8.27
N ILE A 241 -15.65 -7.73 -7.48
CA ILE A 241 -14.93 -6.84 -6.58
C ILE A 241 -13.52 -6.64 -7.14
N VAL A 242 -13.19 -5.40 -7.49
CA VAL A 242 -11.93 -5.05 -8.17
C VAL A 242 -11.38 -3.71 -7.67
N SER A 243 -10.10 -3.45 -7.94
CA SER A 243 -9.51 -2.13 -7.70
C SER A 243 -10.13 -1.07 -8.61
N ILE A 244 -10.44 0.10 -8.07
CA ILE A 244 -10.91 1.26 -8.85
C ILE A 244 -9.91 1.64 -9.94
N ARG A 245 -8.60 1.46 -9.70
CA ARG A 245 -7.54 1.75 -10.67
C ARG A 245 -7.60 0.84 -11.90
N SER A 246 -8.17 -0.35 -11.75
CA SER A 246 -8.25 -1.36 -12.82
C SER A 246 -9.37 -1.13 -13.83
N ILE A 247 -10.34 -0.29 -13.50
CA ILE A 247 -11.57 -0.11 -14.29
C ILE A 247 -11.74 1.29 -14.87
N THR A 248 -10.75 2.15 -14.74
CA THR A 248 -10.83 3.55 -15.21
C THR A 248 -11.23 3.64 -16.69
N ARG A 249 -10.68 2.76 -17.53
CA ARG A 249 -11.00 2.74 -18.97
C ARG A 249 -12.42 2.29 -19.25
N GLU A 250 -12.88 1.24 -18.57
CA GLU A 250 -14.21 0.66 -18.70
C GLU A 250 -15.30 1.62 -18.19
N LEU A 251 -15.00 2.39 -17.13
CA LEU A 251 -15.89 3.45 -16.65
C LEU A 251 -16.03 4.57 -17.69
N TYR A 252 -14.91 5.08 -18.23
CA TYR A 252 -14.96 6.09 -19.28
C TYR A 252 -15.65 5.61 -20.55
N ALA A 253 -15.49 4.33 -20.90
CA ALA A 253 -16.15 3.72 -22.06
C ALA A 253 -17.63 3.37 -21.80
N GLY A 254 -18.12 3.54 -20.56
CA GLY A 254 -19.49 3.19 -20.19
C GLY A 254 -19.76 1.67 -20.24
N GLN A 255 -18.74 0.84 -20.14
CA GLN A 255 -18.87 -0.62 -20.18
C GLN A 255 -19.19 -1.21 -18.81
N LEU A 256 -18.59 -0.67 -17.76
CA LEU A 256 -18.84 -1.04 -16.37
C LEU A 256 -19.44 0.15 -15.61
N ARG A 257 -20.15 -0.16 -14.54
CA ARG A 257 -20.61 0.80 -13.54
C ARG A 257 -20.27 0.32 -12.15
N VAL A 258 -19.94 1.24 -11.25
CA VAL A 258 -19.71 0.98 -9.83
C VAL A 258 -21.07 0.84 -9.12
N ILE A 259 -21.12 -0.06 -8.16
CA ILE A 259 -22.22 -0.22 -7.21
C ILE A 259 -21.64 0.09 -5.83
N GLU A 260 -22.16 1.09 -5.15
CA GLU A 260 -21.79 1.36 -3.77
C GLU A 260 -22.39 0.33 -2.82
N ILE A 261 -21.61 -0.13 -1.85
CA ILE A 261 -22.10 -0.99 -0.77
C ILE A 261 -22.14 -0.13 0.49
N LYS A 262 -23.34 0.12 0.97
CA LYS A 262 -23.58 1.02 2.10
C LYS A 262 -22.73 0.66 3.32
N ASP A 263 -22.05 1.67 3.88
CA ASP A 263 -21.19 1.55 5.06
C ASP A 263 -20.04 0.51 4.94
N MET A 264 -19.71 0.07 3.72
CA MET A 264 -18.64 -0.88 3.44
C MET A 264 -17.52 -0.24 2.61
N VAL A 265 -16.55 0.36 3.28
CA VAL A 265 -15.36 0.94 2.64
C VAL A 265 -14.24 -0.10 2.61
N MET A 266 -13.67 -0.36 1.43
CA MET A 266 -12.66 -1.38 1.20
C MET A 266 -11.32 -0.76 0.79
N LEU A 267 -10.72 0.01 1.70
CA LEU A 267 -9.39 0.59 1.51
C LEU A 267 -8.29 -0.41 1.80
N ARG A 268 -7.20 -0.32 1.05
CA ARG A 268 -5.98 -1.11 1.23
C ARG A 268 -4.73 -0.35 0.85
N ASP A 269 -3.59 -0.82 1.35
CA ASP A 269 -2.28 -0.33 0.95
C ASP A 269 -1.63 -1.28 -0.05
N PHE A 270 -1.06 -0.72 -1.11
CA PHE A 270 0.00 -1.37 -1.86
C PHE A 270 1.32 -1.16 -1.12
N SER A 271 2.03 -2.22 -0.85
CA SER A 271 3.24 -2.18 -0.05
C SER A 271 4.40 -2.88 -0.74
N PHE A 272 5.59 -2.30 -0.62
CA PHE A 272 6.82 -3.04 -0.84
C PHE A 272 6.98 -4.08 0.26
N ALA A 273 7.39 -5.28 -0.10
CA ALA A 273 7.74 -6.35 0.81
C ALA A 273 9.18 -6.79 0.52
N GLN A 274 9.99 -6.94 1.56
CA GLN A 274 11.39 -7.37 1.47
C GLN A 274 11.76 -8.19 2.70
N PRO A 275 12.77 -9.09 2.62
CA PRO A 275 13.29 -9.78 3.80
C PRO A 275 13.82 -8.76 4.82
N GLN A 276 13.67 -9.07 6.12
CA GLN A 276 14.22 -8.23 7.18
C GLN A 276 15.75 -8.18 7.08
N GLY A 277 16.34 -6.97 7.23
CA GLY A 277 17.80 -6.77 7.18
C GLY A 277 18.40 -6.57 5.79
N GLN A 278 17.62 -6.67 4.71
CA GLN A 278 18.06 -6.36 3.34
C GLN A 278 17.63 -4.95 2.93
N GLU A 279 18.29 -3.92 3.47
CA GLU A 279 17.95 -2.52 3.20
C GLU A 279 18.93 -1.84 2.22
N SER A 280 19.62 -2.60 1.39
CA SER A 280 20.66 -2.07 0.49
C SER A 280 20.50 -2.59 -0.95
N GLY A 281 21.23 -1.96 -1.88
CA GLY A 281 21.29 -2.37 -3.27
C GLY A 281 20.15 -1.85 -4.13
N LEU A 282 19.93 -2.52 -5.29
CA LEU A 282 18.98 -2.10 -6.32
C LEU A 282 17.53 -2.06 -5.85
N SER A 283 17.15 -2.90 -4.89
CA SER A 283 15.80 -2.87 -4.29
C SER A 283 15.53 -1.53 -3.62
N GLN A 284 16.50 -1.01 -2.86
CA GLN A 284 16.36 0.30 -2.21
C GLN A 284 16.32 1.45 -3.22
N VAL A 285 17.14 1.38 -4.28
CA VAL A 285 17.13 2.35 -5.38
C VAL A 285 15.76 2.37 -6.06
N PHE A 286 15.17 1.20 -6.32
CA PHE A 286 13.85 1.10 -6.92
C PHE A 286 12.76 1.66 -6.01
N MET A 287 12.79 1.33 -4.71
CA MET A 287 11.82 1.86 -3.74
C MET A 287 11.88 3.38 -3.62
N GLN A 288 13.08 3.97 -3.56
CA GLN A 288 13.27 5.42 -3.53
C GLN A 288 12.80 6.07 -4.84
N PHE A 289 13.14 5.47 -5.99
CA PHE A 289 12.67 5.93 -7.27
C PHE A 289 11.14 5.93 -7.37
N ALA A 290 10.50 4.84 -6.93
CA ALA A 290 9.07 4.70 -6.92
C ALA A 290 8.38 5.72 -6.02
N ALA A 291 8.91 5.95 -4.81
CA ALA A 291 8.40 6.96 -3.89
C ALA A 291 8.41 8.38 -4.49
N HIS A 292 9.45 8.71 -5.28
CA HIS A 292 9.54 10.01 -5.97
C HIS A 292 8.58 10.16 -7.16
N HIS A 293 8.17 9.04 -7.78
CA HIS A 293 7.28 9.03 -8.93
C HIS A 293 5.82 8.80 -8.57
N ASN A 294 5.51 8.58 -7.28
CA ASN A 294 4.18 8.27 -6.78
C ASN A 294 3.13 9.36 -7.10
N HIS A 295 3.54 10.61 -7.17
CA HIS A 295 2.66 11.74 -7.53
C HIS A 295 2.15 11.71 -8.99
N LYS A 296 2.63 10.77 -9.82
CA LYS A 296 2.22 10.61 -11.24
C LYS A 296 1.41 9.34 -11.48
N LEU A 297 1.16 8.56 -10.43
CA LEU A 297 0.38 7.32 -10.43
C LEU A 297 -1.00 7.54 -9.81
#